data_da7b3e1c1c751bb0900181dccd26af86
#
_entry.id   da7b3e1c1c751bb0900181dccd26af86
#
_cell.length_a   1.000
_cell.length_b   1.000
_cell.length_c   1.000
_cell.angle_alpha   90.00
_cell.angle_beta   90.00
_cell.angle_gamma   90.00
#
_symmetry.space_group_name_H-M   'P 1'
#
loop_
_entity.id
_entity.type
_entity.pdbx_description
1 polymer ?
#
loop_
_entity_poly.entity_id
_entity_poly.type
_entity_poly.pdbx_seq_one_letter_code
_entity_poly.pdbx_strand_id
1 'polypeptide(L)'
;MKKMHNKQFNETARDNPSHIWIEPTDRCNTRCIHCRHYYSNFGMDMPDEIYRKIEAQVLDGATSLDLIGYGEPLLAKNFEKIFEDCLKRNIEVHTTTNGILLKNDALLEKIVRGGMRLCLSIDGARAETFEFVRPHIKWSWMIEILERIKKCREVFQNEPKAKNFLLRFNFVAMRQNIGDLPELVRLADKYGARAIFVMTLAGVEEPASSASWREKMSEQPLKNSPELVSPAFLQALALAARAGIDLNVPPSFRSLIFEGAERRRGVAGRIKYYTRMIKTGLLYAKRKGAAKTVRKVFESLRFANDIAIQKCFYPWNDAYFAANGDVFPCCVVVEKMGNLNAQDWREIWNGLPYRNLRRTIHGWNPTAVCRYCGFAPGINGGDERRYAKYFSKFQRENISLEAPNINFSEGFYPLEKKPDGSPSHRWMSKRGCLLLRPKKGAQFLRLLINPRCFDDLNPGLCRINGGAPHYFDNTCEDINIPIGDVSGDCIEINIEMEKTYQAVNDARDLALPVRGVQYLFA
;
A
#
# COMPACT_ATOMS: atom_id res chain seq x y z
N MET A 1 1.36 24.25 2.47
CA MET A 1 1.63 23.28 3.53
C MET A 1 2.18 23.92 4.82
N LYS A 2 1.65 25.05 5.25
CA LYS A 2 2.01 25.71 6.52
C LYS A 2 0.70 25.94 7.28
N LYS A 3 0.29 25.04 8.16
CA LYS A 3 -0.70 25.16 9.26
C LYS A 3 -1.45 23.84 9.58
N MET A 4 -0.79 22.67 9.44
CA MET A 4 -1.40 21.41 9.90
C MET A 4 -0.72 20.81 11.13
N HIS A 5 0.03 21.62 11.92
CA HIS A 5 0.86 21.08 12.99
C HIS A 5 0.17 20.90 14.35
N ASN A 6 -1.14 21.24 14.48
CA ASN A 6 -1.86 21.10 15.75
C ASN A 6 -3.34 20.67 15.61
N LYS A 7 -3.71 19.92 14.57
CA LYS A 7 -5.02 19.26 14.59
C LYS A 7 -4.93 18.00 15.44
N GLN A 8 -5.54 18.03 16.59
CA GLN A 8 -5.86 16.87 17.40
C GLN A 8 -6.59 15.86 16.47
N PHE A 9 -6.01 14.67 16.28
CA PHE A 9 -6.59 13.64 15.42
C PHE A 9 -7.82 13.08 16.13
N ASN A 10 -9.00 13.53 15.74
CA ASN A 10 -10.25 13.05 16.28
C ASN A 10 -10.60 11.70 15.66
N GLU A 11 -11.18 10.80 16.44
CA GLU A 11 -11.74 9.53 15.96
C GLU A 11 -12.87 9.75 14.92
N THR A 12 -13.53 10.92 14.99
CA THR A 12 -14.56 11.34 14.04
C THR A 12 -14.00 12.34 13.04
N ALA A 13 -14.30 12.15 11.76
CA ALA A 13 -14.07 13.13 10.71
C ALA A 13 -15.23 14.14 10.68
N ARG A 14 -14.92 15.44 10.52
CA ARG A 14 -15.92 16.51 10.45
C ARG A 14 -16.52 16.64 9.08
N ASP A 15 -15.69 16.50 8.04
CA ASP A 15 -16.03 16.72 6.64
C ASP A 15 -16.02 15.40 5.88
N ASN A 16 -16.65 15.37 4.72
CA ASN A 16 -16.52 14.30 3.74
C ASN A 16 -15.06 14.16 3.25
N PRO A 17 -14.66 13.00 2.71
CA PRO A 17 -13.33 12.83 2.15
C PRO A 17 -13.11 13.82 0.99
N SER A 18 -11.94 14.44 0.96
CA SER A 18 -11.54 15.34 -0.12
C SER A 18 -11.03 14.62 -1.36
N HIS A 19 -10.61 13.38 -1.19
CA HIS A 19 -10.16 12.49 -2.25
C HIS A 19 -10.90 11.15 -2.16
N ILE A 20 -11.40 10.67 -3.29
CA ILE A 20 -12.15 9.42 -3.34
C ILE A 20 -11.66 8.53 -4.47
N TRP A 21 -11.71 7.21 -4.25
CA TRP A 21 -11.55 6.20 -5.29
C TRP A 21 -12.90 5.56 -5.55
N ILE A 22 -13.26 5.43 -6.80
CA ILE A 22 -14.42 4.66 -7.23
C ILE A 22 -13.94 3.57 -8.19
N GLU A 23 -14.25 2.33 -7.85
CA GLU A 23 -14.13 1.20 -8.75
C GLU A 23 -15.45 1.06 -9.52
N PRO A 24 -15.55 1.60 -10.74
CA PRO A 24 -16.80 1.61 -11.48
C PRO A 24 -17.15 0.22 -12.03
N THR A 25 -16.15 -0.65 -12.14
CA THR A 25 -16.30 -2.06 -12.54
C THR A 25 -15.08 -2.87 -12.08
N ASP A 26 -15.30 -4.12 -11.74
CA ASP A 26 -14.23 -5.10 -11.56
C ASP A 26 -14.02 -5.98 -12.80
N ARG A 27 -14.76 -5.74 -13.92
CA ARG A 27 -14.54 -6.41 -15.20
C ARG A 27 -13.32 -5.85 -15.91
N CYS A 28 -12.54 -6.74 -16.56
CA CYS A 28 -11.41 -6.34 -17.39
C CYS A 28 -11.41 -7.11 -18.71
N ASN A 29 -11.03 -6.44 -19.80
CA ASN A 29 -10.88 -7.04 -21.14
C ASN A 29 -9.47 -7.62 -21.37
N THR A 30 -8.62 -7.66 -20.33
CA THR A 30 -7.27 -8.21 -20.39
C THR A 30 -6.99 -9.15 -19.22
N ARG A 31 -5.92 -9.97 -19.37
CA ARG A 31 -5.46 -10.90 -18.32
C ARG A 31 -3.95 -10.76 -18.16
N CYS A 32 -3.53 -9.58 -17.66
CA CYS A 32 -2.11 -9.29 -17.43
C CYS A 32 -1.53 -10.27 -16.41
N ILE A 33 -0.32 -10.77 -16.68
CA ILE A 33 0.28 -11.85 -15.88
C ILE A 33 0.50 -11.51 -14.41
N HIS A 34 0.63 -10.22 -14.08
CA HIS A 34 0.84 -9.71 -12.72
C HIS A 34 -0.45 -9.33 -11.99
N CYS A 35 -1.61 -9.48 -12.64
CA CYS A 35 -2.90 -9.01 -12.13
C CYS A 35 -3.75 -10.17 -11.57
N ARG A 36 -4.56 -9.88 -10.57
CA ARG A 36 -5.56 -10.83 -10.03
C ARG A 36 -6.50 -11.39 -11.11
N HIS A 37 -6.81 -10.62 -12.15
CA HIS A 37 -7.59 -11.07 -13.30
C HIS A 37 -6.97 -12.25 -14.07
N TYR A 38 -5.70 -12.54 -13.85
CA TYR A 38 -5.06 -13.70 -14.44
C TYR A 38 -5.59 -15.01 -13.87
N TYR A 39 -5.92 -15.03 -12.58
CA TYR A 39 -6.33 -16.25 -11.86
C TYR A 39 -7.72 -16.18 -11.21
N SER A 40 -8.40 -15.03 -11.27
CA SER A 40 -9.72 -14.83 -10.68
C SER A 40 -10.70 -14.29 -11.71
N ASN A 41 -11.94 -14.73 -11.63
CA ASN A 41 -13.03 -14.21 -12.46
C ASN A 41 -13.79 -13.14 -11.67
N PHE A 42 -13.65 -11.89 -12.10
CA PHE A 42 -14.46 -10.77 -11.68
C PHE A 42 -15.45 -10.42 -12.81
N GLY A 43 -16.57 -9.81 -12.53
CA GLY A 43 -17.56 -9.58 -13.56
C GLY A 43 -18.69 -8.62 -13.20
N MET A 44 -18.45 -7.71 -12.25
CA MET A 44 -19.46 -6.78 -11.75
C MET A 44 -19.20 -5.36 -12.22
N ASP A 45 -20.26 -4.69 -12.68
CA ASP A 45 -20.31 -3.23 -12.75
C ASP A 45 -20.90 -2.68 -11.46
N MET A 46 -20.45 -1.51 -11.03
CA MET A 46 -21.08 -0.81 -9.91
C MET A 46 -22.55 -0.51 -10.26
N PRO A 47 -23.52 -0.99 -9.46
CA PRO A 47 -24.92 -0.67 -9.66
C PRO A 47 -25.17 0.85 -9.59
N ASP A 48 -26.07 1.34 -10.44
CA ASP A 48 -26.43 2.78 -10.48
C ASP A 48 -26.95 3.28 -9.13
N GLU A 49 -27.57 2.42 -8.33
CA GLU A 49 -28.07 2.76 -7.01
C GLU A 49 -26.90 3.09 -6.05
N ILE A 50 -25.83 2.30 -6.08
CA ILE A 50 -24.63 2.54 -5.27
C ILE A 50 -24.00 3.86 -5.70
N TYR A 51 -23.84 4.08 -7.03
CA TYR A 51 -23.28 5.32 -7.51
C TYR A 51 -24.12 6.54 -7.12
N ARG A 52 -25.46 6.45 -7.19
CA ARG A 52 -26.36 7.54 -6.75
C ARG A 52 -26.17 7.89 -5.27
N LYS A 53 -25.95 6.90 -4.40
CA LYS A 53 -25.63 7.16 -2.99
C LYS A 53 -24.29 7.89 -2.84
N ILE A 54 -23.25 7.49 -3.59
CA ILE A 54 -21.96 8.19 -3.60
C ILE A 54 -22.12 9.62 -4.12
N GLU A 55 -22.83 9.80 -5.24
CA GLU A 55 -23.09 11.11 -5.84
C GLU A 55 -23.77 12.07 -4.85
N ALA A 56 -24.83 11.60 -4.20
CA ALA A 56 -25.65 12.44 -3.33
C ALA A 56 -25.01 12.73 -1.97
N GLN A 57 -24.18 11.82 -1.45
CA GLN A 57 -23.71 11.90 -0.06
C GLN A 57 -22.22 12.23 0.07
N VAL A 58 -21.42 12.00 -0.99
CA VAL A 58 -19.95 12.09 -0.90
C VAL A 58 -19.34 13.11 -1.85
N LEU A 59 -19.81 13.20 -3.12
CA LEU A 59 -19.14 13.96 -4.16
C LEU A 59 -18.99 15.46 -3.83
N ASP A 60 -19.94 16.08 -3.15
CA ASP A 60 -19.91 17.52 -2.88
C ASP A 60 -18.74 17.96 -1.96
N GLY A 61 -18.08 17.02 -1.29
CA GLY A 61 -16.88 17.29 -0.49
C GLY A 61 -15.57 17.00 -1.20
N ALA A 62 -15.61 16.33 -2.35
CA ALA A 62 -14.42 15.85 -3.03
C ALA A 62 -13.77 16.96 -3.91
N THR A 63 -12.45 17.00 -3.90
CA THR A 63 -11.62 17.84 -4.79
C THR A 63 -10.96 17.03 -5.88
N SER A 64 -10.79 15.73 -5.66
CA SER A 64 -10.20 14.79 -6.62
C SER A 64 -10.83 13.41 -6.51
N LEU A 65 -10.88 12.71 -7.64
CA LEU A 65 -11.43 11.37 -7.74
C LEU A 65 -10.55 10.50 -8.65
N ASP A 66 -10.22 9.31 -8.16
CA ASP A 66 -9.59 8.26 -8.95
C ASP A 66 -10.65 7.24 -9.41
N LEU A 67 -10.90 7.18 -10.71
CA LEU A 67 -11.67 6.11 -11.35
C LEU A 67 -10.74 4.94 -11.64
N ILE A 68 -10.56 4.08 -10.68
CA ILE A 68 -9.67 2.93 -10.76
C ILE A 68 -10.23 1.77 -9.92
N GLY A 69 -9.76 0.58 -10.18
CA GLY A 69 -10.08 -0.62 -9.41
C GLY A 69 -9.29 -1.80 -9.93
N TYR A 70 -9.77 -2.99 -9.66
CA TYR A 70 -9.20 -4.21 -10.23
C TYR A 70 -9.57 -4.37 -11.71
N GLY A 71 -10.71 -3.82 -12.15
CA GLY A 71 -11.17 -3.86 -13.53
C GLY A 71 -10.52 -2.83 -14.47
N GLU A 72 -11.02 -2.80 -15.70
CA GLU A 72 -10.73 -1.73 -16.67
C GLU A 72 -11.82 -0.66 -16.58
N PRO A 73 -11.52 0.52 -16.04
CA PRO A 73 -12.55 1.53 -15.75
C PRO A 73 -13.37 1.95 -16.98
N LEU A 74 -12.73 2.02 -18.15
CA LEU A 74 -13.39 2.43 -19.38
C LEU A 74 -14.44 1.42 -19.89
N LEU A 75 -14.49 0.20 -19.33
CA LEU A 75 -15.57 -0.78 -19.61
C LEU A 75 -16.85 -0.50 -18.84
N ALA A 76 -16.79 0.29 -17.78
CA ALA A 76 -17.94 0.53 -16.93
C ALA A 76 -19.01 1.33 -17.66
N LYS A 77 -20.26 0.87 -17.59
CA LYS A 77 -21.41 1.53 -18.23
C LYS A 77 -21.62 2.97 -17.72
N ASN A 78 -21.30 3.21 -16.46
CA ASN A 78 -21.48 4.50 -15.79
C ASN A 78 -20.20 5.38 -15.79
N PHE A 79 -19.11 4.97 -16.46
CA PHE A 79 -17.84 5.72 -16.48
C PHE A 79 -18.04 7.16 -16.94
N GLU A 80 -18.71 7.36 -18.09
CA GLU A 80 -18.92 8.68 -18.65
C GLU A 80 -19.80 9.55 -17.75
N LYS A 81 -20.86 8.98 -17.17
CA LYS A 81 -21.73 9.67 -16.22
C LYS A 81 -20.95 10.15 -15.00
N ILE A 82 -20.15 9.27 -14.39
CA ILE A 82 -19.32 9.62 -13.21
C ILE A 82 -18.36 10.76 -13.57
N PHE A 83 -17.72 10.66 -14.75
CA PHE A 83 -16.80 11.70 -15.23
C PHE A 83 -17.49 13.05 -15.43
N GLU A 84 -18.66 13.08 -16.06
CA GLU A 84 -19.44 14.30 -16.28
C GLU A 84 -19.91 14.94 -14.98
N ASP A 85 -20.35 14.14 -14.02
CA ASP A 85 -20.79 14.63 -12.71
C ASP A 85 -19.63 15.24 -11.91
N CYS A 86 -18.41 14.68 -12.04
CA CYS A 86 -17.19 15.28 -11.52
C CYS A 86 -16.84 16.60 -12.19
N LEU A 87 -16.95 16.67 -13.53
CA LEU A 87 -16.69 17.91 -14.29
C LEU A 87 -17.63 19.06 -13.92
N LYS A 88 -18.92 18.76 -13.65
CA LYS A 88 -19.91 19.75 -13.18
C LYS A 88 -19.54 20.33 -11.80
N ARG A 89 -18.89 19.51 -10.94
CA ARG A 89 -18.47 19.88 -9.59
C ARG A 89 -17.03 20.38 -9.51
N ASN A 90 -16.33 20.52 -10.65
CA ASN A 90 -14.91 20.87 -10.74
C ASN A 90 -14.00 19.91 -9.95
N ILE A 91 -14.36 18.65 -9.85
CA ILE A 91 -13.55 17.60 -9.25
C ILE A 91 -12.49 17.17 -10.28
N GLU A 92 -11.22 17.13 -9.86
CA GLU A 92 -10.14 16.61 -10.69
C GLU A 92 -10.26 15.09 -10.82
N VAL A 93 -10.33 14.56 -12.05
CA VAL A 93 -10.51 13.13 -12.30
C VAL A 93 -9.22 12.50 -12.82
N HIS A 94 -8.84 11.41 -12.16
CA HIS A 94 -7.75 10.54 -12.56
C HIS A 94 -8.31 9.19 -12.99
N THR A 95 -7.67 8.52 -13.95
CA THR A 95 -7.95 7.12 -14.26
C THR A 95 -6.68 6.40 -14.69
N THR A 96 -6.62 5.09 -14.41
CA THR A 96 -5.59 4.20 -14.92
C THR A 96 -6.26 3.17 -15.82
N THR A 97 -5.79 3.05 -17.06
CA THR A 97 -6.40 2.19 -18.09
C THR A 97 -5.36 1.40 -18.86
N ASN A 98 -5.76 0.26 -19.39
CA ASN A 98 -4.96 -0.49 -20.37
C ASN A 98 -4.97 0.17 -21.77
N GLY A 99 -5.80 1.15 -22.00
CA GLY A 99 -5.86 1.99 -23.18
C GLY A 99 -6.67 1.44 -24.36
N ILE A 100 -7.05 0.17 -24.40
CA ILE A 100 -7.68 -0.45 -25.59
C ILE A 100 -8.91 0.34 -26.06
N LEU A 101 -9.74 0.82 -25.14
CA LEU A 101 -10.97 1.54 -25.46
C LEU A 101 -10.74 2.98 -25.93
N LEU A 102 -9.53 3.51 -25.81
CA LEU A 102 -9.15 4.82 -26.37
C LEU A 102 -9.00 4.83 -27.90
N LYS A 103 -9.23 3.69 -28.55
CA LYS A 103 -9.45 3.63 -30.00
C LYS A 103 -10.79 4.25 -30.42
N ASN A 104 -11.72 4.44 -29.49
CA ASN A 104 -12.94 5.20 -29.69
C ASN A 104 -12.62 6.70 -29.61
N ASP A 105 -12.74 7.41 -30.74
CA ASP A 105 -12.42 8.83 -30.82
C ASP A 105 -13.30 9.69 -29.92
N ALA A 106 -14.60 9.43 -29.87
CA ALA A 106 -15.52 10.21 -29.05
C ALA A 106 -15.18 10.12 -27.55
N LEU A 107 -14.82 8.93 -27.06
CA LEU A 107 -14.37 8.73 -25.69
C LEU A 107 -13.03 9.44 -25.43
N LEU A 108 -12.08 9.31 -26.36
CA LEU A 108 -10.76 9.95 -26.23
C LEU A 108 -10.90 11.50 -26.22
N GLU A 109 -11.69 12.06 -27.11
CA GLU A 109 -11.97 13.50 -27.13
C GLU A 109 -12.60 13.97 -25.83
N LYS A 110 -13.61 13.26 -25.31
CA LYS A 110 -14.26 13.58 -24.03
C LYS A 110 -13.23 13.62 -22.89
N ILE A 111 -12.34 12.62 -22.82
CA ILE A 111 -11.28 12.52 -21.80
C ILE A 111 -10.29 13.68 -21.91
N VAL A 112 -9.81 14.00 -23.11
CA VAL A 112 -8.83 15.07 -23.34
C VAL A 112 -9.45 16.44 -23.08
N ARG A 113 -10.64 16.73 -23.65
CA ARG A 113 -11.36 18.00 -23.49
C ARG A 113 -11.78 18.23 -22.04
N GLY A 114 -12.15 17.18 -21.33
CA GLY A 114 -12.48 17.24 -19.90
C GLY A 114 -11.28 17.46 -18.98
N GLY A 115 -10.05 17.37 -19.49
CA GLY A 115 -8.84 17.62 -18.69
C GLY A 115 -8.49 16.48 -17.73
N MET A 116 -8.87 15.25 -18.04
CA MET A 116 -8.59 14.09 -17.18
C MET A 116 -7.08 13.85 -17.03
N ARG A 117 -6.67 13.37 -15.86
CA ARG A 117 -5.32 12.86 -15.63
C ARG A 117 -5.28 11.38 -15.98
N LEU A 118 -4.89 11.10 -17.21
CA LEU A 118 -4.88 9.76 -17.80
C LEU A 118 -3.56 9.05 -17.49
N CYS A 119 -3.64 7.88 -16.88
CA CYS A 119 -2.49 7.00 -16.65
C CYS A 119 -2.63 5.75 -17.53
N LEU A 120 -1.71 5.57 -18.48
CA LEU A 120 -1.65 4.36 -19.29
C LEU A 120 -0.79 3.30 -18.64
N SER A 121 -1.30 2.10 -18.56
CA SER A 121 -0.58 0.94 -18.06
C SER A 121 0.33 0.36 -19.14
N ILE A 122 1.65 0.65 -19.06
CA ILE A 122 2.64 0.24 -20.06
C ILE A 122 3.79 -0.50 -19.37
N ASP A 123 3.74 -1.83 -19.36
CA ASP A 123 4.70 -2.69 -18.63
C ASP A 123 5.83 -3.22 -19.53
N GLY A 124 6.17 -2.51 -20.58
CA GLY A 124 7.28 -2.79 -21.48
C GLY A 124 7.41 -1.69 -22.50
N ALA A 125 8.58 -1.53 -23.11
CA ALA A 125 8.85 -0.56 -24.15
C ALA A 125 9.20 -1.22 -25.50
N ARG A 126 9.03 -2.54 -25.59
CA ARG A 126 9.22 -3.37 -26.77
C ARG A 126 8.08 -4.37 -26.88
N ALA A 127 7.79 -4.83 -28.09
CA ALA A 127 6.70 -5.77 -28.35
C ALA A 127 6.82 -7.04 -27.48
N GLU A 128 8.00 -7.64 -27.46
CA GLU A 128 8.28 -8.89 -26.72
C GLU A 128 7.97 -8.73 -25.22
N THR A 129 8.44 -7.67 -24.60
CA THR A 129 8.28 -7.45 -23.17
C THR A 129 6.86 -7.03 -22.83
N PHE A 130 6.29 -6.11 -23.63
CA PHE A 130 4.95 -5.60 -23.40
C PHE A 130 3.88 -6.69 -23.59
N GLU A 131 3.94 -7.45 -24.70
CA GLU A 131 2.97 -8.49 -25.02
C GLU A 131 3.13 -9.72 -24.10
N PHE A 132 4.35 -9.98 -23.57
CA PHE A 132 4.54 -10.99 -22.53
C PHE A 132 3.80 -10.65 -21.24
N VAL A 133 3.90 -9.41 -20.80
CA VAL A 133 3.25 -8.95 -19.55
C VAL A 133 1.75 -8.75 -19.73
N ARG A 134 1.34 -8.30 -20.92
CA ARG A 134 -0.05 -7.98 -21.30
C ARG A 134 -0.48 -8.76 -22.54
N PRO A 135 -0.68 -10.08 -22.44
CA PRO A 135 -0.79 -10.99 -23.59
C PRO A 135 -1.98 -10.69 -24.52
N HIS A 136 -2.98 -9.94 -24.07
CA HIS A 136 -4.16 -9.61 -24.88
C HIS A 136 -4.08 -8.23 -25.56
N ILE A 137 -2.93 -7.55 -25.46
CA ILE A 137 -2.74 -6.22 -26.03
C ILE A 137 -1.52 -6.27 -26.94
N LYS A 138 -1.69 -5.91 -28.21
CA LYS A 138 -0.56 -5.78 -29.13
C LYS A 138 0.19 -4.47 -28.89
N TRP A 139 1.53 -4.55 -28.94
CA TRP A 139 2.38 -3.36 -28.83
C TRP A 139 2.06 -2.30 -29.90
N SER A 140 1.77 -2.74 -31.13
CA SER A 140 1.34 -1.85 -32.20
C SER A 140 0.07 -1.07 -31.86
N TRP A 141 -0.88 -1.67 -31.12
CA TRP A 141 -2.08 -0.96 -30.66
C TRP A 141 -1.75 0.12 -29.62
N MET A 142 -0.81 -0.17 -28.71
CA MET A 142 -0.38 0.82 -27.72
C MET A 142 0.28 2.03 -28.40
N ILE A 143 1.12 1.81 -29.42
CA ILE A 143 1.74 2.89 -30.19
C ILE A 143 0.67 3.70 -30.94
N GLU A 144 -0.30 3.03 -31.58
CA GLU A 144 -1.45 3.72 -32.22
C GLU A 144 -2.21 4.59 -31.22
N ILE A 145 -2.51 4.07 -30.04
CA ILE A 145 -3.22 4.82 -28.99
C ILE A 145 -2.41 6.05 -28.56
N LEU A 146 -1.11 5.92 -28.38
CA LEU A 146 -0.23 7.04 -28.03
C LEU A 146 -0.21 8.14 -29.11
N GLU A 147 -0.16 7.76 -30.40
CA GLU A 147 -0.25 8.70 -31.52
C GLU A 147 -1.62 9.42 -31.55
N ARG A 148 -2.71 8.68 -31.30
CA ARG A 148 -4.08 9.25 -31.24
C ARG A 148 -4.21 10.25 -30.08
N ILE A 149 -3.69 9.91 -28.89
CA ILE A 149 -3.68 10.83 -27.74
C ILE A 149 -2.90 12.09 -28.07
N LYS A 150 -1.72 11.96 -28.67
CA LYS A 150 -0.89 13.10 -29.08
C LYS A 150 -1.65 14.02 -30.03
N LYS A 151 -2.21 13.47 -31.10
CA LYS A 151 -3.01 14.21 -32.09
C LYS A 151 -4.23 14.89 -31.45
N CYS A 152 -4.98 14.16 -30.63
CA CYS A 152 -6.15 14.71 -29.93
C CYS A 152 -5.77 15.90 -29.03
N ARG A 153 -4.68 15.81 -28.29
CA ARG A 153 -4.16 16.93 -27.47
C ARG A 153 -3.77 18.14 -28.30
N GLU A 154 -3.16 17.96 -29.47
CA GLU A 154 -2.79 19.04 -30.39
C GLU A 154 -4.04 19.77 -30.91
N VAL A 155 -5.11 19.02 -31.21
CA VAL A 155 -6.39 19.60 -31.69
C VAL A 155 -7.05 20.47 -30.62
N PHE A 156 -7.12 19.96 -29.39
CA PHE A 156 -7.88 20.61 -28.30
C PHE A 156 -7.01 21.44 -27.34
N GLN A 157 -5.73 21.68 -27.62
CA GLN A 157 -4.77 22.36 -26.73
C GLN A 157 -5.20 23.75 -26.24
N ASN A 158 -6.07 24.43 -26.99
CA ASN A 158 -6.55 25.79 -26.68
C ASN A 158 -7.81 25.78 -25.81
N GLU A 159 -8.49 24.67 -25.65
CA GLU A 159 -9.68 24.59 -24.80
C GLU A 159 -9.30 24.71 -23.31
N PRO A 160 -10.08 25.49 -22.52
CA PRO A 160 -9.69 25.78 -21.12
C PRO A 160 -9.46 24.56 -20.26
N LYS A 161 -10.36 23.56 -20.29
CA LYS A 161 -10.24 22.35 -19.51
C LYS A 161 -9.20 21.38 -20.06
N ALA A 162 -9.03 21.30 -21.39
CA ALA A 162 -8.05 20.41 -22.02
C ALA A 162 -6.60 20.73 -21.61
N LYS A 163 -6.31 21.99 -21.22
CA LYS A 163 -4.99 22.37 -20.65
C LYS A 163 -4.64 21.62 -19.37
N ASN A 164 -5.64 21.09 -18.67
CA ASN A 164 -5.43 20.29 -17.45
C ASN A 164 -5.16 18.81 -17.76
N PHE A 165 -5.36 18.38 -19.01
CA PHE A 165 -5.08 17.00 -19.39
C PHE A 165 -3.61 16.66 -19.16
N LEU A 166 -3.37 15.53 -18.46
CA LEU A 166 -2.04 15.02 -18.20
C LEU A 166 -1.96 13.56 -18.58
N LEU A 167 -0.99 13.23 -19.42
CA LEU A 167 -0.63 11.85 -19.72
C LEU A 167 0.45 11.36 -18.75
N ARG A 168 0.27 10.19 -18.21
CA ARG A 168 1.20 9.48 -17.32
C ARG A 168 1.31 8.03 -17.73
N PHE A 169 2.39 7.37 -17.33
CA PHE A 169 2.56 5.93 -17.52
C PHE A 169 2.65 5.23 -16.17
N ASN A 170 2.06 4.05 -16.09
CA ASN A 170 2.21 3.13 -14.97
C ASN A 170 2.99 1.91 -15.42
N PHE A 171 4.00 1.50 -14.64
CA PHE A 171 4.93 0.43 -14.96
C PHE A 171 5.12 -0.46 -13.74
N VAL A 172 4.60 -1.68 -13.80
CA VAL A 172 4.85 -2.70 -12.76
C VAL A 172 6.19 -3.34 -13.03
N ALA A 173 7.18 -2.97 -12.24
CA ALA A 173 8.56 -3.40 -12.41
C ALA A 173 8.76 -4.86 -11.94
N MET A 174 9.25 -5.69 -12.86
CA MET A 174 9.53 -7.10 -12.69
C MET A 174 10.91 -7.43 -13.27
N ARG A 175 11.46 -8.60 -12.92
CA ARG A 175 12.72 -9.09 -13.49
C ARG A 175 12.72 -9.05 -15.03
N GLN A 176 11.61 -9.47 -15.64
CA GLN A 176 11.46 -9.57 -17.10
C GLN A 176 11.50 -8.22 -17.81
N ASN A 177 11.00 -7.15 -17.20
CA ASN A 177 10.76 -5.87 -17.88
C ASN A 177 11.58 -4.69 -17.34
N ILE A 178 12.29 -4.81 -16.22
CA ILE A 178 13.02 -3.67 -15.62
C ILE A 178 14.03 -3.04 -16.59
N GLY A 179 14.60 -3.83 -17.49
CA GLY A 179 15.52 -3.36 -18.52
C GLY A 179 14.90 -2.40 -19.54
N ASP A 180 13.57 -2.39 -19.67
CA ASP A 180 12.83 -1.50 -20.58
C ASP A 180 12.57 -0.11 -20.01
N LEU A 181 12.78 0.09 -18.71
CA LEU A 181 12.50 1.37 -18.04
C LEU A 181 13.18 2.59 -18.70
N PRO A 182 14.45 2.54 -19.15
CA PRO A 182 15.06 3.64 -19.89
C PRO A 182 14.35 3.98 -21.20
N GLU A 183 13.93 2.96 -21.96
CA GLU A 183 13.23 3.15 -23.23
C GLU A 183 11.80 3.66 -23.01
N LEU A 184 11.15 3.21 -21.94
CA LEU A 184 9.85 3.75 -21.53
C LEU A 184 9.93 5.26 -21.22
N VAL A 185 11.06 5.75 -20.67
CA VAL A 185 11.27 7.20 -20.48
C VAL A 185 11.38 7.92 -21.83
N ARG A 186 12.05 7.35 -22.84
CA ARG A 186 12.09 7.94 -24.19
C ARG A 186 10.71 7.96 -24.84
N LEU A 187 9.95 6.89 -24.65
CA LEU A 187 8.56 6.82 -25.12
C LEU A 187 7.70 7.90 -24.47
N ALA A 188 7.84 8.09 -23.16
CA ALA A 188 7.15 9.12 -22.39
C ALA A 188 7.48 10.54 -22.91
N ASP A 189 8.75 10.80 -23.22
CA ASP A 189 9.20 12.08 -23.81
C ASP A 189 8.58 12.30 -25.20
N LYS A 190 8.66 11.29 -26.07
CA LYS A 190 8.11 11.33 -27.44
C LYS A 190 6.62 11.70 -27.46
N TYR A 191 5.84 11.13 -26.52
CA TYR A 191 4.38 11.32 -26.47
C TYR A 191 3.92 12.35 -25.43
N GLY A 192 4.85 13.06 -24.79
CA GLY A 192 4.58 14.14 -23.85
C GLY A 192 3.93 13.69 -22.56
N ALA A 193 4.21 12.48 -22.11
CA ALA A 193 3.83 12.05 -20.76
C ALA A 193 4.67 12.78 -19.71
N ARG A 194 4.02 13.19 -18.60
CA ARG A 194 4.64 14.03 -17.57
C ARG A 194 5.27 13.23 -16.43
N ALA A 195 4.84 12.00 -16.23
CA ALA A 195 5.35 11.15 -15.16
C ALA A 195 5.29 9.67 -15.54
N ILE A 196 6.18 8.90 -14.92
CA ILE A 196 6.13 7.44 -14.89
C ILE A 196 6.03 7.00 -13.44
N PHE A 197 5.00 6.24 -13.11
CA PHE A 197 4.84 5.59 -11.81
C PHE A 197 5.39 4.18 -11.90
N VAL A 198 6.50 3.92 -11.23
CA VAL A 198 7.08 2.59 -11.12
C VAL A 198 6.47 1.92 -9.89
N MET A 199 5.81 0.81 -10.10
CA MET A 199 5.22 -0.01 -9.04
C MET A 199 6.06 -1.26 -8.84
N THR A 200 6.13 -1.77 -7.64
CA THR A 200 6.69 -3.12 -7.39
C THR A 200 5.61 -4.17 -7.59
N LEU A 201 6.01 -5.34 -8.06
CA LEU A 201 5.11 -6.48 -8.14
C LEU A 201 4.64 -6.85 -6.72
N ALA A 202 3.32 -6.93 -6.55
CA ALA A 202 2.67 -7.29 -5.30
C ALA A 202 1.80 -8.55 -5.48
N GLY A 203 1.42 -9.18 -4.38
CA GLY A 203 0.42 -10.25 -4.38
C GLY A 203 0.93 -11.64 -4.78
N VAL A 204 2.25 -11.81 -5.05
CA VAL A 204 2.80 -13.14 -5.39
C VAL A 204 2.63 -14.14 -4.26
N GLU A 205 2.60 -13.67 -3.03
CA GLU A 205 2.47 -14.47 -1.81
C GLU A 205 1.02 -14.55 -1.31
N GLU A 206 0.05 -14.00 -2.06
CA GLU A 206 -1.37 -14.03 -1.66
C GLU A 206 -1.94 -15.46 -1.70
N PRO A 207 -2.62 -15.92 -0.62
CA PRO A 207 -3.21 -17.26 -0.56
C PRO A 207 -4.25 -17.53 -1.67
N ALA A 208 -4.94 -16.49 -2.12
CA ALA A 208 -5.96 -16.57 -3.17
C ALA A 208 -5.40 -16.81 -4.58
N SER A 209 -4.07 -16.67 -4.79
CA SER A 209 -3.47 -16.91 -6.09
C SER A 209 -3.35 -18.41 -6.38
N SER A 210 -3.53 -18.82 -7.66
CA SER A 210 -3.34 -20.20 -8.07
C SER A 210 -1.88 -20.63 -7.94
N ALA A 211 -1.64 -21.92 -7.66
CA ALA A 211 -0.28 -22.47 -7.57
C ALA A 211 0.52 -22.24 -8.85
N SER A 212 -0.11 -22.47 -10.02
CA SER A 212 0.51 -22.26 -11.33
C SER A 212 0.91 -20.79 -11.59
N TRP A 213 0.10 -19.85 -11.12
CA TRP A 213 0.44 -18.43 -11.22
C TRP A 213 1.60 -18.07 -10.28
N ARG A 214 1.58 -18.56 -9.04
CA ARG A 214 2.69 -18.34 -8.09
C ARG A 214 4.02 -18.88 -8.63
N GLU A 215 4.02 -20.07 -9.19
CA GLU A 215 5.21 -20.67 -9.82
C GLU A 215 5.73 -19.76 -10.95
N LYS A 216 4.87 -19.36 -11.89
CA LYS A 216 5.22 -18.45 -12.99
C LYS A 216 5.75 -17.11 -12.51
N MET A 217 5.21 -16.57 -11.42
CA MET A 217 5.55 -15.26 -10.91
C MET A 217 6.65 -15.28 -9.83
N SER A 218 7.04 -16.45 -9.32
CA SER A 218 8.00 -16.57 -8.21
C SER A 218 9.37 -15.94 -8.47
N GLU A 219 9.82 -15.95 -9.73
CA GLU A 219 11.11 -15.36 -10.12
C GLU A 219 11.02 -13.88 -10.50
N GLN A 220 9.82 -13.33 -10.64
CA GLN A 220 9.61 -11.96 -11.13
C GLN A 220 9.87 -10.84 -10.10
N PRO A 221 9.73 -11.05 -8.77
CA PRO A 221 10.00 -10.00 -7.81
C PRO A 221 11.47 -9.54 -7.87
N LEU A 222 11.67 -8.24 -8.01
CA LEU A 222 13.01 -7.64 -8.13
C LEU A 222 13.86 -7.79 -6.87
N LYS A 223 13.27 -8.11 -5.72
CA LYS A 223 14.00 -8.47 -4.49
C LYS A 223 14.97 -9.65 -4.71
N ASN A 224 14.65 -10.53 -5.65
CA ASN A 224 15.47 -11.69 -5.99
C ASN A 224 16.62 -11.35 -6.98
N SER A 225 16.53 -10.20 -7.66
CA SER A 225 17.50 -9.77 -8.68
C SER A 225 17.81 -8.25 -8.60
N PRO A 226 18.21 -7.74 -7.43
CA PRO A 226 18.41 -6.29 -7.22
C PRO A 226 19.54 -5.72 -8.08
N GLU A 227 20.47 -6.54 -8.55
CA GLU A 227 21.56 -6.15 -9.46
C GLU A 227 21.06 -5.64 -10.83
N LEU A 228 19.86 -6.04 -11.26
CA LEU A 228 19.24 -5.55 -12.49
C LEU A 228 18.65 -4.15 -12.33
N VAL A 229 18.24 -3.80 -11.10
CA VAL A 229 17.47 -2.57 -10.81
C VAL A 229 18.34 -1.33 -10.96
N SER A 230 19.53 -1.32 -10.33
CA SER A 230 20.37 -0.14 -10.25
C SER A 230 20.79 0.42 -11.63
N PRO A 231 21.29 -0.38 -12.62
CA PRO A 231 21.69 0.17 -13.91
C PRO A 231 20.50 0.68 -14.73
N ALA A 232 19.40 -0.06 -14.77
CA ALA A 232 18.20 0.36 -15.50
C ALA A 232 17.61 1.64 -14.93
N PHE A 233 17.48 1.70 -13.59
CA PHE A 233 16.96 2.88 -12.92
C PHE A 233 17.86 4.13 -13.09
N LEU A 234 19.17 3.99 -12.94
CA LEU A 234 20.09 5.13 -13.08
C LEU A 234 20.10 5.69 -14.51
N GLN A 235 19.97 4.83 -15.51
CA GLN A 235 19.84 5.25 -16.90
C GLN A 235 18.50 5.96 -17.13
N ALA A 236 17.40 5.37 -16.65
CA ALA A 236 16.07 5.95 -16.73
C ALA A 236 15.99 7.31 -16.02
N LEU A 237 16.56 7.42 -14.82
CA LEU A 237 16.61 8.67 -14.05
C LEU A 237 17.34 9.78 -14.80
N ALA A 238 18.47 9.46 -15.44
CA ALA A 238 19.22 10.44 -16.23
C ALA A 238 18.44 10.92 -17.46
N LEU A 239 17.73 10.03 -18.14
CA LEU A 239 16.86 10.37 -19.27
C LEU A 239 15.64 11.20 -18.80
N ALA A 240 14.98 10.78 -17.74
CA ALA A 240 13.83 11.47 -17.16
C ALA A 240 14.19 12.90 -16.73
N ALA A 241 15.36 13.09 -16.10
CA ALA A 241 15.85 14.42 -15.73
C ALA A 241 16.08 15.33 -16.95
N ARG A 242 16.59 14.78 -18.06
CA ARG A 242 16.80 15.53 -19.32
C ARG A 242 15.47 15.89 -19.97
N ALA A 243 14.52 14.96 -19.98
CA ALA A 243 13.19 15.15 -20.57
C ALA A 243 12.24 15.99 -19.69
N GLY A 244 12.55 16.18 -18.42
CA GLY A 244 11.67 16.84 -17.45
C GLY A 244 10.50 15.96 -17.01
N ILE A 245 10.65 14.64 -17.08
CA ILE A 245 9.67 13.63 -16.68
C ILE A 245 9.86 13.29 -15.20
N ASP A 246 8.76 13.21 -14.46
CA ASP A 246 8.78 12.78 -13.06
C ASP A 246 8.82 11.24 -12.99
N LEU A 247 9.95 10.68 -12.59
CA LEU A 247 10.08 9.25 -12.33
C LEU A 247 9.77 8.97 -10.85
N ASN A 248 8.56 8.46 -10.59
CA ASN A 248 8.08 8.17 -9.24
C ASN A 248 8.31 6.70 -8.91
N VAL A 249 9.03 6.45 -7.82
CA VAL A 249 9.35 5.09 -7.36
C VAL A 249 8.93 4.91 -5.90
N PRO A 250 8.37 3.76 -5.51
CA PRO A 250 8.02 3.50 -4.13
C PRO A 250 9.27 3.34 -3.26
N PRO A 251 9.16 3.54 -1.94
CA PRO A 251 10.29 3.38 -1.01
C PRO A 251 10.95 1.99 -1.07
N SER A 252 10.15 0.94 -1.22
CA SER A 252 10.64 -0.45 -1.40
C SER A 252 11.55 -0.61 -2.61
N PHE A 253 11.24 0.08 -3.71
CA PHE A 253 12.08 0.06 -4.90
C PHE A 253 13.41 0.79 -4.69
N ARG A 254 13.44 1.81 -3.83
CA ARG A 254 14.67 2.56 -3.53
C ARG A 254 15.71 1.70 -2.81
N SER A 255 15.30 0.84 -1.88
CA SER A 255 16.24 -0.09 -1.22
C SER A 255 16.88 -1.05 -2.23
N LEU A 256 16.12 -1.56 -3.19
CA LEU A 256 16.64 -2.43 -4.25
C LEU A 256 17.69 -1.75 -5.13
N ILE A 257 17.57 -0.44 -5.38
CA ILE A 257 18.56 0.31 -6.14
C ILE A 257 19.92 0.31 -5.40
N PHE A 258 19.92 0.50 -4.06
CA PHE A 258 21.14 0.47 -3.26
C PHE A 258 21.75 -0.93 -3.18
N GLU A 259 20.94 -1.94 -2.90
CA GLU A 259 21.39 -3.34 -2.85
C GLU A 259 22.00 -3.79 -4.18
N GLY A 260 21.38 -3.43 -5.30
CA GLY A 260 21.89 -3.73 -6.63
C GLY A 260 23.21 -3.04 -6.95
N ALA A 261 23.42 -1.83 -6.43
CA ALA A 261 24.68 -1.11 -6.57
C ALA A 261 25.81 -1.76 -5.75
N GLU A 262 25.50 -2.24 -4.55
CA GLU A 262 26.45 -2.93 -3.66
C GLU A 262 26.87 -4.29 -4.20
N ARG A 263 25.93 -5.12 -4.62
CA ARG A 263 26.22 -6.46 -5.17
C ARG A 263 27.10 -6.41 -6.42
N ARG A 264 26.99 -5.35 -7.25
CA ARG A 264 27.81 -5.23 -8.47
C ARG A 264 29.24 -4.74 -8.25
N ARG A 265 29.50 -3.84 -7.30
CA ARG A 265 30.81 -3.13 -7.23
C ARG A 265 31.24 -2.73 -5.81
N GLY A 266 30.62 -3.18 -4.75
CA GLY A 266 30.96 -2.82 -3.38
C GLY A 266 30.94 -1.30 -3.14
N VAL A 267 31.91 -0.77 -2.40
CA VAL A 267 32.04 0.66 -2.06
C VAL A 267 32.16 1.55 -3.30
N ALA A 268 32.88 1.11 -4.33
CA ALA A 268 33.02 1.85 -5.61
C ALA A 268 31.67 2.01 -6.33
N GLY A 269 30.79 1.02 -6.23
CA GLY A 269 29.42 1.10 -6.75
C GLY A 269 28.59 2.17 -6.07
N ARG A 270 28.69 2.30 -4.74
CA ARG A 270 28.03 3.36 -3.98
C ARG A 270 28.51 4.75 -4.39
N ILE A 271 29.82 4.98 -4.46
CA ILE A 271 30.39 6.27 -4.86
C ILE A 271 29.90 6.67 -6.26
N LYS A 272 29.94 5.74 -7.22
CA LYS A 272 29.47 5.98 -8.59
C LYS A 272 27.96 6.28 -8.64
N TYR A 273 27.16 5.63 -7.80
CA TYR A 273 25.74 5.89 -7.65
C TYR A 273 25.49 7.32 -7.14
N TYR A 274 26.11 7.72 -6.02
CA TYR A 274 25.94 9.07 -5.46
C TYR A 274 26.42 10.16 -6.41
N THR A 275 27.55 9.97 -7.09
CA THR A 275 28.05 10.93 -8.07
C THR A 275 27.08 11.11 -9.24
N ARG A 276 26.45 10.03 -9.69
CA ARG A 276 25.46 10.08 -10.78
C ARG A 276 24.14 10.71 -10.31
N MET A 277 23.71 10.44 -9.10
CA MET A 277 22.54 11.08 -8.48
C MET A 277 22.72 12.59 -8.32
N ILE A 278 23.89 13.05 -7.88
CA ILE A 278 24.21 14.47 -7.74
C ILE A 278 24.21 15.16 -9.12
N LYS A 279 24.87 14.57 -10.13
CA LYS A 279 24.87 15.10 -11.51
C LYS A 279 23.46 15.19 -12.08
N THR A 280 22.63 14.18 -11.84
CA THR A 280 21.21 14.14 -12.31
C THR A 280 20.37 15.16 -11.55
N GLY A 281 20.58 15.33 -10.25
CA GLY A 281 19.96 16.37 -9.43
C GLY A 281 20.28 17.78 -9.94
N LEU A 282 21.51 18.05 -10.33
CA LEU A 282 21.92 19.33 -10.92
C LEU A 282 21.25 19.61 -12.28
N LEU A 283 21.09 18.58 -13.12
CA LEU A 283 20.36 18.70 -14.39
C LEU A 283 18.86 18.98 -14.17
N TYR A 284 18.26 18.34 -13.18
CA TYR A 284 16.87 18.57 -12.80
C TYR A 284 16.67 19.98 -12.23
N ALA A 285 17.63 20.48 -11.44
CA ALA A 285 17.62 21.83 -10.88
C ALA A 285 17.63 22.92 -11.95
N LYS A 286 18.36 22.73 -13.03
CA LYS A 286 18.38 23.66 -14.17
C LYS A 286 17.01 23.79 -14.86
N ARG A 287 16.18 22.74 -14.87
CA ARG A 287 14.88 22.73 -15.57
C ARG A 287 13.67 23.07 -14.68
N LYS A 288 13.66 22.65 -13.44
CA LYS A 288 12.49 22.75 -12.53
C LYS A 288 12.72 23.72 -11.35
N GLY A 289 13.89 24.38 -11.29
CA GLY A 289 14.27 25.33 -10.24
C GLY A 289 14.99 24.66 -9.06
N ALA A 290 16.00 25.36 -8.51
CA ALA A 290 16.86 24.83 -7.46
C ALA A 290 16.10 24.39 -6.19
N ALA A 291 15.11 25.15 -5.75
CA ALA A 291 14.34 24.86 -4.54
C ALA A 291 13.53 23.54 -4.62
N LYS A 292 12.92 23.22 -5.78
CA LYS A 292 12.21 21.94 -5.97
C LYS A 292 13.15 20.76 -6.03
N THR A 293 14.32 20.96 -6.60
CA THR A 293 15.33 19.89 -6.75
C THR A 293 16.05 19.60 -5.45
N VAL A 294 16.48 20.64 -4.73
CA VAL A 294 17.08 20.52 -3.40
C VAL A 294 16.10 19.79 -2.48
N ARG A 295 14.81 20.14 -2.53
CA ARG A 295 13.78 19.43 -1.76
C ARG A 295 13.69 17.96 -2.16
N LYS A 296 13.64 17.61 -3.45
CA LYS A 296 13.52 16.22 -3.94
C LYS A 296 14.79 15.39 -3.68
N VAL A 297 15.99 16.00 -3.79
CA VAL A 297 17.27 15.37 -3.44
C VAL A 297 17.41 15.23 -1.93
N PHE A 298 17.04 16.24 -1.13
CA PHE A 298 17.03 16.15 0.33
C PHE A 298 15.97 15.19 0.84
N GLU A 299 14.79 15.14 0.25
CA GLU A 299 13.80 14.11 0.54
C GLU A 299 14.36 12.71 0.23
N SER A 300 15.11 12.55 -0.85
CA SER A 300 15.78 11.28 -1.20
C SER A 300 16.94 10.93 -0.25
N LEU A 301 17.69 11.92 0.24
CA LEU A 301 18.80 11.74 1.17
C LEU A 301 18.36 11.69 2.64
N ARG A 302 17.34 12.47 3.04
CA ARG A 302 16.76 12.45 4.38
C ARG A 302 16.13 11.10 4.72
N PHE A 303 15.56 10.40 3.75
CA PHE A 303 15.01 9.06 3.98
C PHE A 303 16.03 8.00 4.45
N ALA A 304 17.32 8.28 4.33
CA ALA A 304 18.35 7.40 4.87
C ALA A 304 18.59 7.61 6.39
N ASN A 305 18.26 8.81 6.94
CA ASN A 305 18.67 9.18 8.31
C ASN A 305 17.56 9.72 9.22
N ASP A 306 16.43 10.22 8.71
CA ASP A 306 15.36 10.76 9.54
C ASP A 306 14.14 9.82 9.57
N ILE A 307 13.94 9.17 10.71
CA ILE A 307 12.71 8.48 11.09
C ILE A 307 11.69 9.55 11.54
N ALA A 308 11.37 10.49 10.67
CA ALA A 308 10.20 11.32 10.89
C ALA A 308 8.97 10.48 10.50
N ILE A 309 8.23 10.04 11.50
CA ILE A 309 6.96 9.33 11.35
C ILE A 309 6.02 10.25 10.55
N GLN A 310 5.86 9.99 9.25
CA GLN A 310 4.83 10.66 8.47
C GLN A 310 3.48 10.10 8.87
N LYS A 311 2.61 10.95 9.38
CA LYS A 311 1.26 10.55 9.77
C LYS A 311 0.39 10.30 8.54
N CYS A 312 -0.31 9.18 8.47
CA CYS A 312 -1.28 8.86 7.43
C CYS A 312 -2.59 9.62 7.68
N PHE A 313 -3.04 10.34 6.69
CA PHE A 313 -4.28 11.11 6.76
C PHE A 313 -5.42 10.48 5.96
N TYR A 314 -5.17 9.35 5.30
CA TYR A 314 -6.18 8.69 4.47
C TYR A 314 -7.49 8.45 5.21
N PRO A 315 -7.54 7.91 6.44
CA PRO A 315 -8.81 7.67 7.12
C PRO A 315 -9.66 8.91 7.41
N TRP A 316 -9.12 10.12 7.24
CA TRP A 316 -9.84 11.39 7.41
C TRP A 316 -10.11 12.14 6.12
N ASN A 317 -9.36 11.82 5.06
CA ASN A 317 -9.39 12.58 3.81
C ASN A 317 -9.81 11.74 2.62
N ASP A 318 -9.82 10.42 2.76
CA ASP A 318 -9.92 9.50 1.64
C ASP A 318 -10.94 8.39 1.91
N ALA A 319 -11.59 7.91 0.85
CA ALA A 319 -12.43 6.72 0.87
C ALA A 319 -12.37 5.99 -0.47
N TYR A 320 -12.42 4.66 -0.44
CA TYR A 320 -12.48 3.80 -1.62
C TYR A 320 -13.82 3.07 -1.66
N PHE A 321 -14.51 3.17 -2.78
CA PHE A 321 -15.81 2.56 -3.06
C PHE A 321 -15.64 1.46 -4.10
N ALA A 322 -15.77 0.21 -3.68
CA ALA A 322 -15.71 -0.94 -4.57
C ALA A 322 -17.01 -1.11 -5.37
N ALA A 323 -16.94 -1.81 -6.51
CA ALA A 323 -18.08 -2.03 -7.40
C ALA A 323 -19.26 -2.71 -6.70
N ASN A 324 -19.02 -3.55 -5.70
CA ASN A 324 -20.06 -4.24 -4.91
C ASN A 324 -20.63 -3.39 -3.75
N GLY A 325 -20.24 -2.12 -3.63
CA GLY A 325 -20.67 -1.21 -2.57
C GLY A 325 -19.86 -1.31 -1.28
N ASP A 326 -18.85 -2.15 -1.21
CA ASP A 326 -17.95 -2.18 -0.06
C ASP A 326 -17.14 -0.89 0.02
N VAL A 327 -16.92 -0.41 1.24
CA VAL A 327 -16.18 0.81 1.52
C VAL A 327 -14.90 0.48 2.27
N PHE A 328 -13.78 1.02 1.77
CA PHE A 328 -12.46 0.89 2.39
C PHE A 328 -11.86 2.26 2.69
N PRO A 329 -10.93 2.39 3.64
CA PRO A 329 -10.37 3.69 4.02
C PRO A 329 -9.29 4.20 3.05
N CYS A 330 -8.81 3.36 2.15
CA CYS A 330 -7.84 3.67 1.08
C CYS A 330 -7.72 2.48 0.11
N CYS A 331 -6.94 2.65 -0.96
CA CYS A 331 -6.72 1.63 -1.99
C CYS A 331 -5.81 0.44 -1.56
N VAL A 332 -5.31 0.43 -0.33
CA VAL A 332 -4.38 -0.61 0.17
C VAL A 332 -5.00 -1.48 1.25
N VAL A 333 -5.84 -0.89 2.12
CA VAL A 333 -6.45 -1.60 3.24
C VAL A 333 -7.55 -2.53 2.74
N VAL A 334 -7.45 -3.80 3.08
CA VAL A 334 -8.44 -4.83 2.71
C VAL A 334 -9.57 -4.95 3.75
N GLU A 335 -9.47 -4.24 4.85
CA GLU A 335 -10.44 -4.25 5.94
C GLU A 335 -11.63 -3.35 5.58
N LYS A 336 -12.81 -3.96 5.48
CA LYS A 336 -14.04 -3.27 5.10
C LYS A 336 -14.54 -2.37 6.23
N MET A 337 -14.83 -1.11 5.90
CA MET A 337 -15.38 -0.12 6.83
C MET A 337 -16.92 -0.18 6.92
N GLY A 338 -17.56 -0.65 5.86
CA GLY A 338 -19.00 -0.78 5.72
C GLY A 338 -19.40 -1.15 4.30
N ASN A 339 -20.72 -1.16 4.00
CA ASN A 339 -21.23 -1.43 2.67
C ASN A 339 -22.45 -0.54 2.37
N LEU A 340 -22.43 0.17 1.24
CA LEU A 340 -23.48 1.10 0.84
C LEU A 340 -24.84 0.44 0.50
N ASN A 341 -24.87 -0.88 0.29
CA ASN A 341 -26.16 -1.58 0.15
C ASN A 341 -26.93 -1.64 1.47
N ALA A 342 -26.21 -1.71 2.60
CA ALA A 342 -26.80 -1.94 3.91
C ALA A 342 -26.84 -0.68 4.80
N GLN A 343 -26.03 0.34 4.49
CA GLN A 343 -25.82 1.50 5.34
C GLN A 343 -25.72 2.78 4.51
N ASP A 344 -26.04 3.90 5.13
CA ASP A 344 -25.75 5.21 4.56
C ASP A 344 -24.29 5.61 4.80
N TRP A 345 -23.76 6.47 3.91
CA TRP A 345 -22.38 6.92 3.98
C TRP A 345 -22.00 7.53 5.34
N ARG A 346 -22.88 8.35 5.92
CA ARG A 346 -22.63 9.01 7.23
C ARG A 346 -22.45 8.00 8.36
N GLU A 347 -23.19 6.91 8.33
CA GLU A 347 -23.08 5.81 9.29
C GLU A 347 -21.75 5.08 9.14
N ILE A 348 -21.30 4.87 7.88
CA ILE A 348 -20.02 4.23 7.58
C ILE A 348 -18.86 5.15 7.98
N TRP A 349 -18.86 6.42 7.52
CA TRP A 349 -17.75 7.35 7.65
C TRP A 349 -17.33 7.66 9.09
N ASN A 350 -18.28 7.69 10.00
CA ASN A 350 -18.04 7.85 11.44
C ASN A 350 -18.47 6.63 12.25
N GLY A 351 -18.68 5.49 11.57
CA GLY A 351 -18.95 4.21 12.20
C GLY A 351 -17.77 3.67 13.00
N LEU A 352 -18.04 2.64 13.78
CA LEU A 352 -17.05 2.01 14.66
C LEU A 352 -15.77 1.58 13.92
N PRO A 353 -15.82 0.96 12.70
CA PRO A 353 -14.61 0.55 11.97
C PRO A 353 -13.69 1.74 11.65
N TYR A 354 -14.23 2.85 11.10
CA TYR A 354 -13.44 4.04 10.81
C TYR A 354 -12.89 4.69 12.06
N ARG A 355 -13.69 4.80 13.13
CA ARG A 355 -13.23 5.38 14.42
C ARG A 355 -12.10 4.55 15.01
N ASN A 356 -12.20 3.23 14.99
CA ASN A 356 -11.14 2.34 15.45
C ASN A 356 -9.87 2.50 14.63
N LEU A 357 -9.97 2.56 13.30
CA LEU A 357 -8.82 2.79 12.44
C LEU A 357 -8.17 4.15 12.74
N ARG A 358 -8.95 5.23 12.84
CA ARG A 358 -8.43 6.57 13.16
C ARG A 358 -7.73 6.63 14.50
N ARG A 359 -8.25 5.93 15.51
CA ARG A 359 -7.64 5.83 16.84
C ARG A 359 -6.31 5.08 16.83
N THR A 360 -6.20 4.02 16.03
CA THR A 360 -5.06 3.11 16.06
C THR A 360 -3.97 3.44 15.07
N ILE A 361 -4.29 4.06 13.92
CA ILE A 361 -3.34 4.26 12.81
C ILE A 361 -2.12 5.12 13.17
N HIS A 362 -2.27 6.07 14.10
CA HIS A 362 -1.17 6.87 14.63
C HIS A 362 -0.65 6.35 15.98
N GLY A 363 -1.28 5.30 16.47
CA GLY A 363 -0.85 4.60 17.67
C GLY A 363 0.34 3.70 17.40
N TRP A 364 0.74 3.00 18.44
CA TRP A 364 1.88 2.10 18.43
C TRP A 364 1.59 0.75 17.79
N ASN A 365 0.32 0.48 17.48
CA ASN A 365 -0.12 -0.80 16.96
C ASN A 365 -1.16 -0.64 15.84
N PRO A 366 -0.78 -0.06 14.70
CA PRO A 366 -1.63 0.00 13.52
C PRO A 366 -1.89 -1.41 12.98
N THR A 367 -2.91 -1.57 12.14
CA THR A 367 -3.16 -2.84 11.43
C THR A 367 -1.91 -3.27 10.67
N ALA A 368 -1.72 -4.58 10.44
CA ALA A 368 -0.55 -5.11 9.73
C ALA A 368 -0.38 -4.44 8.36
N VAL A 369 -1.47 -4.29 7.59
CA VAL A 369 -1.44 -3.61 6.29
C VAL A 369 -0.97 -2.15 6.41
N CYS A 370 -1.40 -1.42 7.43
CA CYS A 370 -0.93 -0.05 7.69
C CYS A 370 0.53 -0.02 8.16
N ARG A 371 0.95 -1.04 8.90
CA ARG A 371 2.33 -1.17 9.41
C ARG A 371 3.35 -1.31 8.28
N TYR A 372 3.02 -2.04 7.23
CA TYR A 372 3.89 -2.30 6.08
C TYR A 372 3.53 -1.51 4.82
N CYS A 373 2.69 -0.49 4.96
CA CYS A 373 2.20 0.29 3.84
C CYS A 373 3.31 1.08 3.12
N GLY A 374 3.52 0.77 1.86
CA GLY A 374 4.49 1.46 1.01
C GLY A 374 4.07 2.87 0.57
N PHE A 375 2.78 3.23 0.71
CA PHE A 375 2.23 4.54 0.31
C PHE A 375 2.31 5.59 1.42
N ALA A 376 2.39 5.16 2.67
CA ALA A 376 2.60 6.04 3.80
C ALA A 376 3.93 5.71 4.49
N PRO A 377 5.07 5.93 3.79
CA PRO A 377 6.38 5.50 4.25
C PRO A 377 6.85 6.37 5.40
N GLY A 378 6.33 6.28 6.49
CA GLY A 378 6.75 7.07 7.60
C GLY A 378 5.93 6.85 8.84
N ILE A 379 4.70 6.35 8.71
CA ILE A 379 3.98 5.88 9.86
C ILE A 379 4.62 4.60 10.33
N ASN A 380 4.96 3.80 9.38
CA ASN A 380 5.19 2.40 9.63
C ASN A 380 6.38 1.86 8.87
N GLY A 381 7.07 2.74 8.15
CA GLY A 381 8.38 2.48 7.63
C GLY A 381 8.51 1.38 6.61
N GLY A 382 7.48 0.73 6.11
CA GLY A 382 7.60 -0.33 5.09
C GLY A 382 8.82 -1.26 5.26
N ASP A 383 9.46 -1.22 6.44
CA ASP A 383 10.74 -1.85 6.71
C ASP A 383 10.70 -2.34 8.15
N GLU A 384 10.60 -3.65 8.32
CA GLU A 384 10.69 -4.33 9.61
C GLU A 384 11.88 -3.81 10.44
N ARG A 385 12.98 -3.45 9.78
CA ARG A 385 14.17 -2.87 10.41
C ARG A 385 13.89 -1.55 11.11
N ARG A 386 12.95 -0.73 10.64
CA ARG A 386 12.61 0.56 11.27
C ARG A 386 11.73 0.39 12.49
N TYR A 387 10.76 -0.52 12.41
CA TYR A 387 9.94 -0.90 13.55
C TYR A 387 10.81 -1.54 14.64
N ALA A 388 11.66 -2.50 14.26
CA ALA A 388 12.65 -3.09 15.14
C ALA A 388 13.62 -2.04 15.72
N LYS A 389 14.07 -1.06 14.91
CA LYS A 389 14.93 0.04 15.35
C LYS A 389 14.22 1.02 16.28
N TYR A 390 12.92 1.29 16.08
CA TYR A 390 12.14 2.11 17.02
C TYR A 390 12.11 1.43 18.39
N PHE A 391 11.68 0.18 18.45
CA PHE A 391 11.63 -0.57 19.71
C PHE A 391 13.00 -0.97 20.24
N SER A 392 14.07 -0.93 19.45
CA SER A 392 15.44 -1.15 19.94
C SER A 392 15.92 -0.06 20.89
N LYS A 393 15.30 1.13 20.85
CA LYS A 393 15.61 2.25 21.75
C LYS A 393 15.03 2.07 23.15
N PHE A 394 14.04 1.20 23.30
CA PHE A 394 13.43 0.94 24.59
C PHE A 394 14.28 0.00 25.43
N GLN A 395 14.47 0.32 26.67
CA GLN A 395 15.00 -0.62 27.64
C GLN A 395 14.01 -1.77 27.80
N ARG A 396 14.51 -3.00 27.82
CA ARG A 396 13.70 -4.20 27.87
C ARG A 396 13.93 -4.93 29.18
N GLU A 397 12.85 -5.32 29.81
CA GLU A 397 12.90 -6.21 30.95
C GLU A 397 12.08 -7.45 30.66
N ASN A 398 12.76 -8.60 30.61
CA ASN A 398 12.12 -9.88 30.41
C ASN A 398 11.32 -10.27 31.65
N ILE A 399 10.11 -10.77 31.44
CA ILE A 399 9.31 -11.41 32.44
C ILE A 399 9.38 -12.91 32.16
N SER A 400 9.84 -13.71 33.10
CA SER A 400 9.78 -15.15 32.96
C SER A 400 8.32 -15.62 32.84
N LEU A 401 8.06 -16.59 31.97
CA LEU A 401 6.72 -17.19 31.83
C LEU A 401 6.27 -17.94 33.11
N GLU A 402 7.17 -18.12 34.08
CA GLU A 402 6.93 -18.72 35.40
C GLU A 402 6.99 -17.67 36.52
N ALA A 403 7.14 -16.37 36.20
CA ALA A 403 7.30 -15.33 37.20
C ALA A 403 6.00 -15.09 38.01
N PRO A 404 6.10 -14.82 39.34
CA PRO A 404 4.91 -14.62 40.17
C PRO A 404 4.14 -13.32 39.87
N ASN A 405 4.72 -12.40 39.09
CA ASN A 405 4.11 -11.15 38.68
C ASN A 405 3.35 -11.25 37.37
N ILE A 406 3.28 -12.44 36.76
CA ILE A 406 2.49 -12.71 35.56
C ILE A 406 1.63 -13.95 35.80
N ASN A 407 0.36 -13.84 35.50
CA ASN A 407 -0.57 -14.95 35.56
C ASN A 407 -1.25 -15.14 34.21
N PHE A 408 -1.00 -16.27 33.59
CA PHE A 408 -1.73 -16.78 32.44
C PHE A 408 -3.00 -17.45 32.96
N SER A 409 -4.08 -16.68 33.05
CA SER A 409 -5.32 -17.17 33.65
C SER A 409 -6.15 -17.99 32.65
N GLU A 410 -7.35 -17.58 32.33
CA GLU A 410 -8.22 -18.33 31.43
C GLU A 410 -7.62 -18.50 30.02
N GLY A 411 -7.80 -19.65 29.43
CA GLY A 411 -7.50 -19.92 28.02
C GLY A 411 -6.03 -20.18 27.69
N PHE A 412 -5.14 -20.17 28.65
CA PHE A 412 -3.76 -20.59 28.43
C PHE A 412 -3.53 -22.02 28.89
N TYR A 413 -2.88 -22.81 28.05
CA TYR A 413 -2.44 -24.14 28.38
C TYR A 413 -1.18 -24.13 29.25
N PRO A 414 -0.85 -25.26 29.93
CA PRO A 414 0.39 -25.40 30.71
C PRO A 414 1.63 -24.99 29.89
N LEU A 415 2.66 -24.51 30.61
CA LEU A 415 3.93 -24.14 30.01
C LEU A 415 4.62 -25.40 29.44
N GLU A 416 4.93 -25.33 28.14
CA GLU A 416 5.77 -26.33 27.50
C GLU A 416 7.25 -26.04 27.77
N LYS A 417 8.01 -27.10 28.02
CA LYS A 417 9.45 -27.03 28.30
C LYS A 417 10.25 -27.75 27.22
N LYS A 418 11.47 -27.27 27.00
CA LYS A 418 12.43 -27.92 26.12
C LYS A 418 12.99 -29.18 26.81
N PRO A 419 13.71 -30.07 26.08
CA PRO A 419 14.34 -31.25 26.67
C PRO A 419 15.30 -30.95 27.82
N ASP A 420 15.90 -29.75 27.86
CA ASP A 420 16.79 -29.29 28.95
C ASP A 420 16.03 -28.71 30.16
N GLY A 421 14.69 -28.78 30.15
CA GLY A 421 13.84 -28.28 31.22
C GLY A 421 13.58 -26.78 31.19
N SER A 422 14.22 -26.00 30.28
CA SER A 422 13.98 -24.56 30.16
C SER A 422 12.61 -24.26 29.57
N PRO A 423 11.98 -23.12 29.94
CA PRO A 423 10.71 -22.69 29.35
C PRO A 423 10.79 -22.58 27.84
N SER A 424 9.77 -23.07 27.14
CA SER A 424 9.64 -22.93 25.69
C SER A 424 8.58 -21.89 25.34
N HIS A 425 7.31 -22.22 25.51
CA HIS A 425 6.18 -21.36 25.21
C HIS A 425 4.91 -21.84 25.90
N ARG A 426 3.90 -20.97 25.99
CA ARG A 426 2.53 -21.32 26.35
C ARG A 426 1.62 -21.15 25.17
N TRP A 427 0.88 -22.18 24.86
CA TRP A 427 -0.23 -22.06 23.92
C TRP A 427 -1.42 -21.38 24.57
N MET A 428 -2.12 -20.61 23.79
CA MET A 428 -3.43 -20.05 24.11
C MET A 428 -4.51 -20.75 23.29
N SER A 429 -5.68 -20.94 23.87
CA SER A 429 -6.90 -21.32 23.15
C SER A 429 -7.46 -20.12 22.37
N LYS A 430 -8.67 -20.24 21.85
CA LYS A 430 -9.31 -19.14 21.10
C LYS A 430 -9.39 -17.83 21.90
N ARG A 431 -9.53 -17.90 23.20
CA ARG A 431 -9.52 -16.75 24.13
C ARG A 431 -8.55 -17.02 25.25
N GLY A 432 -7.85 -15.97 25.66
CA GLY A 432 -6.92 -16.05 26.79
C GLY A 432 -6.88 -14.71 27.54
N CYS A 433 -6.67 -14.80 28.85
CA CYS A 433 -6.51 -13.65 29.71
C CYS A 433 -5.14 -13.71 30.41
N LEU A 434 -4.40 -12.59 30.32
CA LEU A 434 -3.12 -12.38 30.92
C LEU A 434 -3.23 -11.30 31.99
N LEU A 435 -2.89 -11.64 33.23
CA LEU A 435 -2.86 -10.72 34.35
C LEU A 435 -1.41 -10.43 34.73
N LEU A 436 -1.05 -9.15 34.86
CA LEU A 436 0.30 -8.73 35.26
C LEU A 436 0.24 -7.61 36.28
N ARG A 437 1.28 -7.54 37.10
CA ARG A 437 1.48 -6.34 37.94
C ARG A 437 2.08 -5.21 37.10
N PRO A 438 1.50 -4.01 37.12
CA PRO A 438 2.06 -2.88 36.41
C PRO A 438 3.47 -2.55 36.90
N LYS A 439 4.33 -2.13 36.00
CA LYS A 439 5.67 -1.65 36.35
C LYS A 439 5.81 -0.19 36.05
N LYS A 440 6.15 0.62 37.05
CA LYS A 440 6.28 2.07 36.92
C LYS A 440 7.23 2.45 35.80
N GLY A 441 6.79 3.32 34.88
CA GLY A 441 7.58 3.80 33.75
C GLY A 441 7.55 2.88 32.51
N ALA A 442 6.95 1.69 32.57
CA ALA A 442 6.75 0.86 31.41
C ALA A 442 5.66 1.47 30.52
N GLN A 443 5.95 1.62 29.22
CA GLN A 443 5.02 2.19 28.25
C GLN A 443 4.30 1.10 27.45
N PHE A 444 4.95 -0.03 27.26
CA PHE A 444 4.41 -1.16 26.49
C PHE A 444 4.67 -2.47 27.17
N LEU A 445 3.77 -3.42 26.94
CA LEU A 445 4.00 -4.83 27.09
C LEU A 445 4.26 -5.44 25.73
N ARG A 446 5.30 -6.24 25.60
CA ARG A 446 5.61 -6.99 24.39
C ARG A 446 5.38 -8.47 24.64
N LEU A 447 4.50 -9.08 23.87
CA LEU A 447 4.34 -10.52 23.80
C LEU A 447 5.26 -11.05 22.71
N LEU A 448 6.21 -11.90 23.05
CA LEU A 448 7.03 -12.60 22.08
C LEU A 448 6.27 -13.87 21.65
N ILE A 449 6.08 -14.05 20.37
CA ILE A 449 5.35 -15.18 19.78
C ILE A 449 6.28 -16.04 18.93
N ASN A 450 5.89 -17.29 18.70
CA ASN A 450 6.66 -18.18 17.83
C ASN A 450 6.05 -18.19 16.43
N PRO A 451 6.63 -17.48 15.45
CA PRO A 451 6.02 -17.34 14.12
C PRO A 451 5.95 -18.67 13.33
N ARG A 452 6.79 -19.64 13.64
CA ARG A 452 6.82 -20.93 12.94
C ARG A 452 5.58 -21.81 13.16
N CYS A 453 4.72 -21.42 14.10
CA CYS A 453 3.48 -22.15 14.38
C CYS A 453 2.29 -21.62 13.58
N PHE A 454 2.47 -20.64 12.69
CA PHE A 454 1.37 -19.97 12.01
C PHE A 454 1.14 -20.37 10.55
N ASP A 455 1.85 -21.34 9.99
CA ASP A 455 1.67 -21.74 8.60
C ASP A 455 0.21 -22.13 8.29
N ASP A 456 -0.49 -22.76 9.24
CA ASP A 456 -1.89 -23.15 9.13
C ASP A 456 -2.89 -22.04 9.55
N LEU A 457 -2.43 -21.02 10.29
CA LEU A 457 -3.23 -19.88 10.77
C LEU A 457 -3.02 -18.61 9.96
N ASN A 458 -2.22 -18.64 8.92
CA ASN A 458 -1.78 -17.48 8.16
C ASN A 458 -2.82 -17.01 7.12
N PRO A 459 -3.23 -15.74 7.11
CA PRO A 459 -2.94 -14.75 8.15
C PRO A 459 -3.78 -15.02 9.42
N GLY A 460 -3.13 -14.85 10.57
CA GLY A 460 -3.81 -14.90 11.87
C GLY A 460 -4.40 -13.53 12.23
N LEU A 461 -5.48 -13.53 12.99
CA LEU A 461 -6.10 -12.32 13.51
C LEU A 461 -6.41 -12.48 14.98
N CYS A 462 -5.93 -11.54 15.80
CA CYS A 462 -6.31 -11.47 17.21
C CYS A 462 -6.85 -10.09 17.58
N ARG A 463 -7.67 -10.05 18.62
CA ARG A 463 -8.14 -8.82 19.28
C ARG A 463 -7.59 -8.76 20.69
N ILE A 464 -7.14 -7.59 21.10
CA ILE A 464 -6.64 -7.34 22.45
C ILE A 464 -7.57 -6.36 23.11
N ASN A 465 -8.10 -6.74 24.28
CA ASN A 465 -9.08 -5.98 25.05
C ASN A 465 -10.28 -5.52 24.21
N GLY A 466 -10.78 -6.37 23.31
CA GLY A 466 -11.88 -6.04 22.41
C GLY A 466 -11.58 -4.93 21.40
N GLY A 467 -10.32 -4.54 21.27
CA GLY A 467 -9.87 -3.48 20.38
C GLY A 467 -9.85 -3.87 18.91
N ALA A 468 -9.19 -3.03 18.10
CA ALA A 468 -8.98 -3.31 16.69
C ALA A 468 -8.23 -4.63 16.48
N PRO A 469 -8.54 -5.39 15.41
CA PRO A 469 -7.86 -6.63 15.12
C PRO A 469 -6.37 -6.41 14.81
N HIS A 470 -5.54 -7.29 15.34
CA HIS A 470 -4.13 -7.39 15.02
C HIS A 470 -3.94 -8.55 14.06
N TYR A 471 -3.43 -8.24 12.86
CA TYR A 471 -3.05 -9.27 11.90
C TYR A 471 -1.60 -9.67 12.13
N PHE A 472 -1.33 -10.96 12.05
CA PHE A 472 0.03 -11.49 12.09
C PHE A 472 0.18 -12.64 11.10
N ASP A 473 1.38 -12.85 10.66
CA ASP A 473 1.79 -13.91 9.76
C ASP A 473 3.02 -14.65 10.35
N ASN A 474 3.57 -15.57 9.60
CA ASN A 474 4.74 -16.35 9.98
C ASN A 474 6.03 -15.53 10.16
N THR A 475 6.01 -14.22 9.90
CA THR A 475 7.14 -13.31 10.12
C THR A 475 6.99 -12.47 11.39
N CYS A 476 5.80 -12.44 12.01
CA CYS A 476 5.51 -11.64 13.18
C CYS A 476 6.06 -12.29 14.45
N GLU A 477 7.16 -11.77 14.97
CA GLU A 477 7.81 -12.30 16.18
C GLU A 477 7.31 -11.70 17.51
N ASP A 478 6.57 -10.60 17.44
CA ASP A 478 6.07 -9.92 18.64
C ASP A 478 4.78 -9.12 18.43
N ILE A 479 4.05 -8.93 19.53
CA ILE A 479 2.88 -8.03 19.61
C ILE A 479 3.16 -7.02 20.72
N ASN A 480 3.17 -5.72 20.37
CA ASN A 480 3.40 -4.64 21.34
C ASN A 480 2.07 -4.02 21.77
N ILE A 481 1.78 -4.11 23.05
CA ILE A 481 0.53 -3.66 23.65
C ILE A 481 0.83 -2.41 24.49
N PRO A 482 0.25 -1.24 24.15
CA PRO A 482 0.41 -0.06 25.00
C PRO A 482 -0.30 -0.30 26.34
N ILE A 483 0.40 -0.06 27.44
CA ILE A 483 -0.14 -0.22 28.80
C ILE A 483 -0.41 1.10 29.51
N GLY A 484 0.06 2.23 28.94
CA GLY A 484 -0.20 3.57 29.49
C GLY A 484 0.24 3.77 30.94
N ASP A 485 -0.14 4.89 31.55
CA ASP A 485 -0.02 5.12 32.98
C ASP A 485 -1.12 4.34 33.71
N VAL A 486 -0.86 3.09 34.02
CA VAL A 486 -1.81 2.26 34.78
C VAL A 486 -1.63 2.53 36.26
N SER A 487 -2.65 3.09 36.88
CA SER A 487 -2.69 3.38 38.32
C SER A 487 -3.25 2.25 39.18
N GLY A 488 -3.49 1.08 38.61
CA GLY A 488 -4.08 -0.08 39.29
C GLY A 488 -3.03 -1.12 39.75
N ASP A 489 -3.44 -2.02 40.62
CA ASP A 489 -2.58 -3.10 41.14
C ASP A 489 -2.36 -4.24 40.13
N CYS A 490 -3.15 -4.29 39.06
CA CYS A 490 -3.12 -5.32 38.03
C CYS A 490 -3.49 -4.77 36.67
N ILE A 491 -2.78 -5.23 35.63
CA ILE A 491 -3.12 -5.05 34.22
C ILE A 491 -3.76 -6.33 33.73
N GLU A 492 -4.96 -6.21 33.20
CA GLU A 492 -5.66 -7.32 32.54
C GLU A 492 -5.57 -7.16 31.03
N ILE A 493 -5.12 -8.21 30.35
CA ILE A 493 -5.00 -8.25 28.87
C ILE A 493 -5.80 -9.44 28.38
N ASN A 494 -6.93 -9.17 27.75
CA ASN A 494 -7.77 -10.16 27.11
C ASN A 494 -7.39 -10.28 25.64
N ILE A 495 -7.10 -11.50 25.18
CA ILE A 495 -6.71 -11.81 23.82
C ILE A 495 -7.74 -12.76 23.23
N GLU A 496 -8.29 -12.41 22.07
CA GLU A 496 -9.24 -13.24 21.33
C GLU A 496 -8.73 -13.49 19.92
N MET A 497 -8.64 -14.77 19.54
CA MET A 497 -8.22 -15.22 18.22
C MET A 497 -9.43 -15.52 17.34
N GLU A 498 -9.36 -15.18 16.05
CA GLU A 498 -10.42 -15.52 15.10
C GLU A 498 -10.46 -17.02 14.83
N LYS A 499 -9.30 -17.65 14.70
CA LYS A 499 -9.14 -19.06 14.33
C LYS A 499 -8.29 -19.81 15.36
N THR A 500 -8.51 -21.11 15.43
CA THR A 500 -7.68 -22.07 16.16
C THR A 500 -7.14 -23.11 15.19
N TYR A 501 -6.10 -23.80 15.63
CA TYR A 501 -5.42 -24.87 14.91
C TYR A 501 -5.34 -26.11 15.80
N GLN A 502 -5.52 -27.29 15.23
CA GLN A 502 -5.26 -28.56 15.90
C GLN A 502 -4.04 -29.22 15.24
N ALA A 503 -2.97 -29.37 16.00
CA ALA A 503 -1.81 -30.11 15.54
C ALA A 503 -2.12 -31.61 15.41
N VAL A 504 -1.46 -32.27 14.49
CA VAL A 504 -1.57 -33.74 14.36
C VAL A 504 -1.17 -34.37 15.69
N ASN A 505 -2.05 -35.21 16.28
CA ASN A 505 -1.90 -35.84 17.59
C ASN A 505 -1.99 -34.89 18.82
N ASP A 506 -2.55 -33.68 18.68
CA ASP A 506 -2.85 -32.78 19.79
C ASP A 506 -4.37 -32.49 19.83
N ALA A 507 -5.02 -32.82 20.94
CA ALA A 507 -6.46 -32.63 21.12
C ALA A 507 -6.82 -31.16 21.49
N ARG A 508 -5.82 -30.30 21.71
CA ARG A 508 -6.03 -28.90 22.10
C ARG A 508 -6.35 -28.03 20.89
N ASP A 509 -7.26 -27.08 21.08
CA ASP A 509 -7.48 -25.99 20.14
C ASP A 509 -6.41 -24.92 20.38
N LEU A 510 -5.36 -24.95 19.58
CA LEU A 510 -4.22 -24.04 19.71
C LEU A 510 -4.44 -22.76 18.91
N ALA A 511 -4.05 -21.62 19.46
CA ALA A 511 -4.19 -20.33 18.80
C ALA A 511 -2.90 -19.50 18.81
N LEU A 512 -2.46 -18.99 19.96
CA LEU A 512 -1.31 -18.09 20.05
C LEU A 512 -0.20 -18.72 20.92
N PRO A 513 1.00 -19.03 20.38
CA PRO A 513 2.13 -19.53 21.15
C PRO A 513 2.95 -18.37 21.72
N VAL A 514 2.78 -18.05 23.00
CA VAL A 514 3.53 -17.02 23.70
C VAL A 514 4.83 -17.61 24.24
N ARG A 515 5.97 -17.19 23.71
CA ARG A 515 7.33 -17.63 24.13
C ARG A 515 8.00 -16.71 25.13
N GLY A 516 7.46 -15.54 25.36
CA GLY A 516 8.01 -14.58 26.33
C GLY A 516 7.17 -13.32 26.46
N VAL A 517 7.41 -12.60 27.53
CA VAL A 517 6.78 -11.31 27.82
C VAL A 517 7.86 -10.32 28.25
N GLN A 518 7.77 -9.08 27.81
CA GLN A 518 8.72 -8.02 28.14
C GLN A 518 7.99 -6.74 28.49
N TYR A 519 8.46 -6.01 29.48
CA TYR A 519 8.17 -4.58 29.62
C TYR A 519 9.13 -3.76 28.76
N LEU A 520 8.60 -2.71 28.13
CA LEU A 520 9.39 -1.74 27.37
C LEU A 520 9.28 -0.36 28.02
N PHE A 521 10.45 0.25 28.29
CA PHE A 521 10.62 1.55 28.91
C PHE A 521 11.23 2.52 27.89
N ALA A 522 10.76 3.80 27.88
CA ALA A 522 11.28 4.83 26.99
C ALA A 522 12.75 5.19 27.25
#